data_0ccc544188187c9e75f4c7aeb5c6c0d1
#
_entry.id   0ccc544188187c9e75f4c7aeb5c6c0d1
#
_cell.length_a   1.000
_cell.length_b   1.000
_cell.length_c   1.000
_cell.angle_alpha   90.00
_cell.angle_beta   90.00
_cell.angle_gamma   90.00
#
_symmetry.space_group_name_H-M   'P 1'
#
loop_
_entity.id
_entity.type
_entity.pdbx_description
1 polymer ?
#
loop_
_entity_poly.entity_id
_entity_poly.type
_entity_poly.pdbx_seq_one_letter_code
_entity_poly.pdbx_strand_id
1 'polypeptide(L)'
;MKRRIFKQFLSGILGIILLLSLAGCGQSTSNSKPDDTMEAFYDLIIKQDTTSMTDLGIDDSEASDTLKTYQTSMISTLQKSFKNAGVTITKKQANEIYKAISSKLSSLDHKITVTGHDKKNATVKVSSQYINYLDIFKQAKQTTLDELKPLHIENLSDAKKQLVSNVIEAFNSTDVSSDMHTQTFKLKLQKIKSGKNTLHIFFPDNYEEVGSKLMKNATNQ
;
A
#
# COMPACT_ATOMS: atom_id res chain seq x y z
N MET A 1 -3.63 -0.99 -27.53
CA MET A 1 -2.39 -1.30 -26.78
C MET A 1 -2.15 -0.44 -25.53
N LYS A 2 -2.73 0.75 -25.39
CA LYS A 2 -2.45 1.72 -24.30
C LYS A 2 -3.12 1.44 -22.93
N ARG A 3 -4.13 0.58 -22.84
CA ARG A 3 -4.84 0.28 -21.58
C ARG A 3 -4.14 -0.74 -20.67
N ARG A 4 -3.19 -1.54 -21.18
CA ARG A 4 -2.50 -2.58 -20.40
C ARG A 4 -1.35 -2.04 -19.52
N ILE A 5 -0.72 -0.93 -19.91
CA ILE A 5 0.50 -0.44 -19.26
C ILE A 5 0.21 0.10 -17.85
N PHE A 6 -0.92 0.80 -17.67
CA PHE A 6 -1.29 1.36 -16.38
C PHE A 6 -1.88 0.33 -15.38
N LYS A 7 -2.49 -0.75 -15.88
CA LYS A 7 -2.98 -1.83 -15.00
C LYS A 7 -1.86 -2.64 -14.34
N GLN A 8 -0.64 -2.59 -14.87
CA GLN A 8 0.54 -3.26 -14.29
C GLN A 8 1.16 -2.48 -13.12
N PHE A 9 0.64 -1.29 -12.79
CA PHE A 9 1.16 -0.46 -11.70
C PHE A 9 1.06 -1.14 -10.34
N LEU A 10 0.03 -1.94 -10.11
CA LEU A 10 -0.21 -2.61 -8.82
C LEU A 10 0.08 -4.11 -8.81
N SER A 11 0.23 -4.74 -9.98
CA SER A 11 0.59 -6.17 -10.02
C SER A 11 2.05 -6.45 -9.64
N GLY A 12 2.85 -5.41 -9.40
CA GLY A 12 4.23 -5.49 -8.95
C GLY A 12 4.43 -5.28 -7.44
N ILE A 13 3.35 -5.19 -6.67
CA ILE A 13 3.46 -5.26 -5.20
C ILE A 13 3.68 -6.74 -4.88
N LEU A 14 4.93 -7.17 -5.09
CA LEU A 14 5.44 -8.44 -4.61
C LEU A 14 5.13 -8.53 -3.13
N GLY A 15 4.62 -9.69 -2.74
CA GLY A 15 4.32 -9.99 -1.36
C GLY A 15 5.41 -9.47 -0.44
N ILE A 16 5.01 -8.66 0.52
CA ILE A 16 5.88 -8.29 1.62
C ILE A 16 6.21 -9.61 2.28
N ILE A 17 7.41 -10.11 2.02
CA ILE A 17 7.93 -11.24 2.75
C ILE A 17 8.23 -10.70 4.14
N LEU A 18 7.23 -10.78 5.02
CA LEU A 18 7.46 -10.77 6.43
C LEU A 18 8.30 -12.04 6.69
N LEU A 19 9.62 -11.88 6.79
CA LEU A 19 10.54 -12.95 7.16
C LEU A 19 10.33 -13.27 8.65
N LEU A 20 9.09 -13.65 8.99
CA LEU A 20 8.76 -14.17 10.30
C LEU A 20 9.21 -15.63 10.32
N SER A 21 10.30 -15.91 11.01
CA SER A 21 10.83 -17.26 11.12
C SER A 21 9.84 -18.16 11.87
N LEU A 22 9.31 -19.15 11.17
CA LEU A 22 8.51 -20.22 11.76
C LEU A 22 9.45 -21.14 12.53
N ALA A 23 9.47 -21.05 13.83
CA ALA A 23 9.88 -21.99 14.87
C ALA A 23 10.80 -21.41 15.97
N GLY A 24 10.45 -21.60 17.19
CA GLY A 24 11.29 -21.32 18.34
C GLY A 24 10.53 -21.47 19.67
N CYS A 25 11.08 -22.18 20.64
CA CYS A 25 10.62 -22.18 22.02
C CYS A 25 10.91 -20.82 22.66
N GLY A 26 9.88 -20.01 22.85
CA GLY A 26 9.91 -18.73 23.55
C GLY A 26 8.68 -18.60 24.44
N GLN A 27 8.65 -17.59 25.28
CA GLN A 27 7.51 -17.30 26.15
C GLN A 27 6.30 -16.96 25.29
N SER A 28 5.20 -17.70 25.43
CA SER A 28 3.97 -17.52 24.65
C SER A 28 3.25 -16.28 25.16
N THR A 29 3.02 -15.29 24.29
CA THR A 29 2.11 -14.17 24.51
C THR A 29 0.70 -14.54 24.08
N SER A 30 -0.32 -13.79 24.54
CA SER A 30 -1.74 -14.04 24.24
C SER A 30 -2.01 -14.11 22.73
N ASN A 31 -3.06 -14.87 22.34
CA ASN A 31 -3.53 -14.89 20.96
C ASN A 31 -4.03 -13.50 20.53
N SER A 32 -3.59 -13.02 19.39
CA SER A 32 -4.19 -11.82 18.78
C SER A 32 -5.61 -12.11 18.31
N LYS A 33 -6.44 -11.09 18.22
CA LYS A 33 -7.73 -11.19 17.54
C LYS A 33 -7.53 -11.11 16.01
N PRO A 34 -8.44 -11.69 15.22
CA PRO A 34 -8.32 -11.63 13.75
C PRO A 34 -8.37 -10.22 13.17
N ASP A 35 -9.15 -9.33 13.77
CA ASP A 35 -9.25 -7.92 13.39
C ASP A 35 -7.96 -7.16 13.67
N ASP A 36 -7.30 -7.38 14.83
CA ASP A 36 -6.02 -6.74 15.18
C ASP A 36 -4.94 -7.01 14.11
N THR A 37 -4.90 -8.24 13.58
CA THR A 37 -3.95 -8.57 12.51
C THR A 37 -4.27 -7.83 11.21
N MET A 38 -5.53 -7.76 10.82
CA MET A 38 -5.89 -7.04 9.60
C MET A 38 -5.74 -5.54 9.75
N GLU A 39 -5.93 -4.98 10.96
CA GLU A 39 -5.59 -3.60 11.29
C GLU A 39 -4.09 -3.35 11.08
N ALA A 40 -3.23 -4.22 11.60
CA ALA A 40 -1.78 -4.09 11.44
C ALA A 40 -1.35 -4.12 9.95
N PHE A 41 -1.97 -4.97 9.12
CA PHE A 41 -1.71 -4.96 7.68
C PHE A 41 -2.24 -3.69 7.00
N TYR A 42 -3.41 -3.20 7.39
CA TYR A 42 -3.98 -1.99 6.83
C TYR A 42 -3.14 -0.76 7.18
N ASP A 43 -2.78 -0.61 8.45
CA ASP A 43 -1.96 0.49 8.92
C ASP A 43 -0.58 0.49 8.26
N LEU A 44 0.09 -0.66 8.18
CA LEU A 44 1.39 -0.77 7.51
C LEU A 44 1.31 -0.34 6.03
N ILE A 45 0.32 -0.84 5.29
CA ILE A 45 0.26 -0.72 3.83
C ILE A 45 -0.39 0.60 3.40
N ILE A 46 -1.48 0.99 4.04
CA ILE A 46 -2.28 2.15 3.65
C ILE A 46 -1.87 3.39 4.45
N LYS A 47 -1.77 3.28 5.77
CA LYS A 47 -1.45 4.42 6.64
C LYS A 47 0.05 4.66 6.85
N GLN A 48 0.90 3.68 6.48
CA GLN A 48 2.36 3.75 6.69
C GLN A 48 2.74 3.84 8.17
N ASP A 49 1.97 3.18 9.02
CA ASP A 49 2.13 3.14 10.47
C ASP A 49 2.44 1.71 10.93
N THR A 50 3.36 1.56 11.86
CA THR A 50 3.79 0.28 12.43
C THR A 50 3.25 0.03 13.84
N THR A 51 2.51 0.97 14.41
CA THR A 51 2.03 0.90 15.80
C THR A 51 1.20 -0.37 16.03
N SER A 52 0.23 -0.65 15.15
CA SER A 52 -0.59 -1.86 15.26
C SER A 52 0.20 -3.16 15.11
N MET A 53 1.34 -3.17 14.40
CA MET A 53 2.26 -4.32 14.36
C MET A 53 2.96 -4.52 15.71
N THR A 54 3.44 -3.46 16.33
CA THR A 54 4.10 -3.53 17.65
C THR A 54 3.12 -3.90 18.75
N ASP A 55 1.87 -3.45 18.66
CA ASP A 55 0.78 -3.85 19.57
C ASP A 55 0.45 -5.35 19.47
N LEU A 56 0.63 -5.96 18.29
CA LEU A 56 0.58 -7.42 18.11
C LEU A 56 1.77 -8.16 18.77
N GLY A 57 2.79 -7.44 19.19
CA GLY A 57 4.03 -7.99 19.77
C GLY A 57 5.14 -8.23 18.76
N ILE A 58 5.00 -7.74 17.51
CA ILE A 58 6.08 -7.72 16.53
C ILE A 58 7.18 -6.77 17.05
N ASP A 59 8.43 -7.19 16.94
CA ASP A 59 9.57 -6.36 17.33
C ASP A 59 9.62 -5.07 16.52
N ASP A 60 9.87 -3.94 17.21
CA ASP A 60 9.83 -2.61 16.61
C ASP A 60 10.82 -2.46 15.44
N SER A 61 11.99 -3.06 15.53
CA SER A 61 12.97 -3.07 14.45
C SER A 61 12.48 -3.86 13.23
N GLU A 62 11.81 -5.00 13.44
CA GLU A 62 11.24 -5.82 12.36
C GLU A 62 10.07 -5.09 11.69
N ALA A 63 9.20 -4.44 12.46
CA ALA A 63 8.09 -3.64 11.94
C ALA A 63 8.60 -2.45 11.11
N SER A 64 9.60 -1.72 11.62
CA SER A 64 10.22 -0.59 10.94
C SER A 64 10.94 -1.01 9.65
N ASP A 65 11.69 -2.11 9.65
CA ASP A 65 12.39 -2.63 8.47
C ASP A 65 11.40 -3.14 7.42
N THR A 66 10.28 -3.71 7.84
CA THR A 66 9.18 -4.13 6.95
C THR A 66 8.59 -2.92 6.23
N LEU A 67 8.26 -1.85 6.95
CA LEU A 67 7.75 -0.61 6.38
C LEU A 67 8.74 0.00 5.39
N LYS A 68 10.02 0.10 5.76
CA LYS A 68 11.09 0.64 4.90
C LYS A 68 11.27 -0.17 3.62
N THR A 69 11.19 -1.49 3.71
CA THR A 69 11.25 -2.40 2.56
C THR A 69 10.06 -2.18 1.63
N TYR A 70 8.86 -2.07 2.19
CA TYR A 70 7.65 -1.74 1.45
C TYR A 70 7.78 -0.39 0.71
N GLN A 71 8.17 0.66 1.41
CA GLN A 71 8.35 2.00 0.83
C GLN A 71 9.37 1.99 -0.32
N THR A 72 10.50 1.31 -0.13
CA THR A 72 11.55 1.19 -1.15
C THR A 72 11.03 0.46 -2.40
N SER A 73 10.26 -0.59 -2.22
CA SER A 73 9.62 -1.35 -3.29
C SER A 73 8.61 -0.49 -4.07
N MET A 74 7.78 0.28 -3.37
CA MET A 74 6.80 1.17 -3.98
C MET A 74 7.47 2.27 -4.81
N ILE A 75 8.52 2.93 -4.29
CA ILE A 75 9.29 3.94 -5.01
C ILE A 75 9.92 3.35 -6.28
N SER A 76 10.51 2.15 -6.19
CA SER A 76 11.07 1.45 -7.34
C SER A 76 10.00 1.11 -8.39
N THR A 77 8.83 0.69 -7.95
CA THR A 77 7.68 0.38 -8.81
C THR A 77 7.19 1.64 -9.54
N LEU A 78 7.09 2.78 -8.85
CA LEU A 78 6.77 4.06 -9.48
C LEU A 78 7.79 4.42 -10.57
N GLN A 79 9.09 4.32 -10.30
CA GLN A 79 10.12 4.60 -11.31
C GLN A 79 9.98 3.70 -12.55
N LYS A 80 9.77 2.39 -12.34
CA LYS A 80 9.56 1.43 -13.44
C LYS A 80 8.33 1.78 -14.27
N SER A 81 7.26 2.16 -13.62
CA SER A 81 6.00 2.47 -14.28
C SER A 81 6.07 3.76 -15.10
N PHE A 82 6.68 4.80 -14.58
CA PHE A 82 6.97 6.01 -15.34
C PHE A 82 7.86 5.72 -16.55
N LYS A 83 8.92 4.90 -16.36
CA LYS A 83 9.80 4.47 -17.46
C LYS A 83 9.02 3.72 -18.53
N ASN A 84 8.14 2.79 -18.15
CA ASN A 84 7.28 2.05 -19.08
C ASN A 84 6.28 2.94 -19.83
N ALA A 85 5.90 4.09 -19.23
CA ALA A 85 5.10 5.12 -19.86
C ALA A 85 5.93 6.09 -20.73
N GLY A 86 7.24 5.85 -20.89
CA GLY A 86 8.16 6.69 -21.69
C GLY A 86 8.74 7.89 -20.94
N VAL A 87 8.53 7.98 -19.62
CA VAL A 87 9.02 9.09 -18.80
C VAL A 87 10.00 8.56 -17.75
N THR A 88 11.27 8.93 -17.83
CA THR A 88 12.24 8.57 -16.80
C THR A 88 12.26 9.63 -15.71
N ILE A 89 11.91 9.22 -14.48
CA ILE A 89 11.98 10.07 -13.28
C ILE A 89 13.13 9.61 -12.36
N THR A 90 13.67 10.53 -11.58
CA THR A 90 14.71 10.25 -10.58
C THR A 90 14.11 9.54 -9.37
N LYS A 91 14.96 8.91 -8.54
CA LYS A 91 14.51 8.32 -7.25
C LYS A 91 13.91 9.40 -6.32
N LYS A 92 14.46 10.62 -6.33
CA LYS A 92 13.94 11.75 -5.55
C LYS A 92 12.50 12.08 -5.98
N GLN A 93 12.27 12.26 -7.29
CA GLN A 93 10.94 12.53 -7.83
C GLN A 93 9.93 11.39 -7.54
N ALA A 94 10.36 10.14 -7.70
CA ALA A 94 9.52 9.00 -7.34
C ALA A 94 9.15 8.99 -5.85
N ASN A 95 10.08 9.36 -4.97
CA ASN A 95 9.82 9.48 -3.55
C ASN A 95 8.87 10.64 -3.21
N GLU A 96 8.95 11.76 -3.89
CA GLU A 96 8.03 12.89 -3.74
C GLU A 96 6.59 12.50 -4.15
N ILE A 97 6.44 11.83 -5.30
CA ILE A 97 5.15 11.27 -5.73
C ILE A 97 4.64 10.25 -4.71
N TYR A 98 5.50 9.34 -4.26
CA TYR A 98 5.13 8.34 -3.25
C TYR A 98 4.60 8.97 -1.97
N LYS A 99 5.25 10.03 -1.48
CA LYS A 99 4.79 10.77 -0.29
C LYS A 99 3.39 11.39 -0.48
N ALA A 100 3.11 11.97 -1.64
CA ALA A 100 1.78 12.50 -1.95
C ALA A 100 0.71 11.38 -1.97
N ILE A 101 1.02 10.24 -2.61
CA ILE A 101 0.15 9.07 -2.65
C ILE A 101 -0.12 8.56 -1.21
N SER A 102 0.94 8.29 -0.44
CA SER A 102 0.80 7.73 0.91
C SER A 102 0.09 8.68 1.87
N SER A 103 0.35 9.99 1.78
CA SER A 103 -0.38 11.00 2.55
C SER A 103 -1.88 10.98 2.26
N LYS A 104 -2.26 10.87 0.99
CA LYS A 104 -3.68 10.78 0.61
C LYS A 104 -4.31 9.46 1.06
N LEU A 105 -3.60 8.33 0.88
CA LEU A 105 -4.09 7.02 1.31
C LEU A 105 -4.24 6.92 2.83
N SER A 106 -3.34 7.53 3.60
CA SER A 106 -3.42 7.53 5.06
C SER A 106 -4.64 8.28 5.62
N SER A 107 -5.26 9.15 4.83
CA SER A 107 -6.49 9.86 5.19
C SER A 107 -7.79 9.07 4.96
N LEU A 108 -7.70 7.85 4.39
CA LEU A 108 -8.88 7.03 4.13
C LEU A 108 -9.46 6.45 5.41
N ASP A 109 -10.78 6.59 5.59
CA ASP A 109 -11.51 5.87 6.61
C ASP A 109 -11.65 4.40 6.23
N HIS A 110 -11.61 3.53 7.24
CA HIS A 110 -11.78 2.10 7.05
C HIS A 110 -12.53 1.46 8.21
N LYS A 111 -13.00 0.24 7.96
CA LYS A 111 -13.67 -0.59 8.96
C LYS A 111 -13.26 -2.04 8.77
N ILE A 112 -12.85 -2.67 9.87
CA ILE A 112 -12.53 -4.09 9.91
C ILE A 112 -13.60 -4.82 10.70
N THR A 113 -14.10 -5.95 10.17
CA THR A 113 -15.20 -6.70 10.76
C THR A 113 -14.94 -8.19 10.66
N VAL A 114 -14.88 -8.88 11.79
CA VAL A 114 -14.81 -10.35 11.83
C VAL A 114 -16.20 -10.89 11.49
N THR A 115 -16.30 -11.69 10.43
CA THR A 115 -17.57 -12.27 9.94
C THR A 115 -17.71 -13.76 10.22
N GLY A 116 -16.62 -14.41 10.61
CA GLY A 116 -16.58 -15.80 11.04
C GLY A 116 -15.30 -16.07 11.81
N HIS A 117 -15.40 -16.86 12.87
CA HIS A 117 -14.25 -17.17 13.73
C HIS A 117 -14.47 -18.49 14.44
N ASP A 118 -13.47 -19.36 14.41
CA ASP A 118 -13.32 -20.53 15.26
C ASP A 118 -11.94 -20.52 15.95
N LYS A 119 -11.54 -21.61 16.61
CA LYS A 119 -10.27 -21.70 17.35
C LYS A 119 -9.03 -21.56 16.45
N LYS A 120 -9.13 -21.83 15.15
CA LYS A 120 -7.99 -21.90 14.23
C LYS A 120 -8.15 -21.04 12.99
N ASN A 121 -9.36 -20.69 12.62
CA ASN A 121 -9.68 -19.97 11.39
C ASN A 121 -10.53 -18.74 11.67
N ALA A 122 -10.35 -17.72 10.86
CA ALA A 122 -11.21 -16.53 10.88
C ALA A 122 -11.48 -16.02 9.46
N THR A 123 -12.57 -15.30 9.32
CA THR A 123 -12.90 -14.56 8.11
C THR A 123 -13.12 -13.11 8.50
N VAL A 124 -12.41 -12.21 7.85
CA VAL A 124 -12.43 -10.78 8.15
C VAL A 124 -12.75 -10.00 6.87
N LYS A 125 -13.66 -9.03 6.99
CA LYS A 125 -13.93 -8.04 5.96
C LYS A 125 -13.22 -6.75 6.30
N VAL A 126 -12.50 -6.19 5.32
CA VAL A 126 -11.89 -4.86 5.38
C VAL A 126 -12.61 -3.99 4.38
N SER A 127 -13.31 -2.98 4.87
CA SER A 127 -13.96 -1.94 4.07
C SER A 127 -13.13 -0.67 4.17
N SER A 128 -12.86 0.01 3.06
CA SER A 128 -12.07 1.24 3.01
C SER A 128 -12.68 2.21 2.03
N GLN A 129 -12.68 3.49 2.36
CA GLN A 129 -12.80 4.54 1.37
C GLN A 129 -11.71 4.37 0.30
N TYR A 130 -11.84 5.04 -0.82
CA TYR A 130 -10.89 4.92 -1.92
C TYR A 130 -10.67 6.25 -2.65
N ILE A 131 -9.61 6.28 -3.44
CA ILE A 131 -9.34 7.31 -4.43
C ILE A 131 -9.35 6.70 -5.84
N ASN A 132 -9.74 7.49 -6.83
CA ASN A 132 -9.72 7.07 -8.24
C ASN A 132 -8.30 7.23 -8.82
N TYR A 133 -7.38 6.39 -8.36
CA TYR A 133 -5.94 6.48 -8.62
C TYR A 133 -5.58 6.66 -10.10
N LEU A 134 -6.20 5.90 -11.00
CA LEU A 134 -5.90 6.01 -12.44
C LEU A 134 -6.38 7.33 -13.05
N ASP A 135 -7.47 7.88 -12.55
CA ASP A 135 -8.02 9.15 -13.06
C ASP A 135 -7.19 10.33 -12.60
N ILE A 136 -6.62 10.27 -11.38
CA ILE A 136 -5.65 11.25 -10.88
C ILE A 136 -4.46 11.37 -11.85
N PHE A 137 -3.87 10.23 -12.24
CA PHE A 137 -2.75 10.25 -13.21
C PHE A 137 -3.16 10.73 -14.61
N LYS A 138 -4.37 10.38 -15.07
CA LYS A 138 -4.88 10.89 -16.35
C LYS A 138 -5.05 12.40 -16.31
N GLN A 139 -5.65 12.92 -15.24
CA GLN A 139 -5.85 14.36 -15.05
C GLN A 139 -4.49 15.08 -15.00
N ALA A 140 -3.55 14.64 -14.17
CA ALA A 140 -2.22 15.23 -14.07
C ALA A 140 -1.51 15.27 -15.43
N LYS A 141 -1.61 14.20 -16.22
CA LYS A 141 -1.07 14.16 -17.59
C LYS A 141 -1.76 15.17 -18.49
N GLN A 142 -3.09 15.28 -18.45
CA GLN A 142 -3.83 16.21 -19.29
C GLN A 142 -3.48 17.65 -18.92
N THR A 143 -3.49 18.00 -17.64
CA THR A 143 -3.07 19.31 -17.12
C THR A 143 -1.67 19.66 -17.64
N THR A 144 -0.72 18.72 -17.52
CA THR A 144 0.65 18.93 -18.02
C THR A 144 0.67 19.24 -19.52
N LEU A 145 -0.07 18.49 -20.32
CA LEU A 145 -0.13 18.73 -21.78
C LEU A 145 -0.73 20.10 -22.10
N ASP A 146 -1.76 20.51 -21.39
CA ASP A 146 -2.45 21.79 -21.63
C ASP A 146 -1.58 23.00 -21.22
N GLU A 147 -0.81 22.85 -20.14
CA GLU A 147 0.16 23.85 -19.69
C GLU A 147 1.37 23.98 -20.64
N LEU A 148 1.83 22.87 -21.21
CA LEU A 148 3.01 22.86 -22.07
C LEU A 148 2.73 23.32 -23.51
N LYS A 149 1.51 23.13 -24.03
CA LYS A 149 1.13 23.51 -25.40
C LYS A 149 1.45 24.97 -25.76
N PRO A 150 1.11 25.98 -24.93
CA PRO A 150 1.37 27.38 -25.27
C PRO A 150 2.84 27.76 -25.12
N LEU A 151 3.65 26.99 -24.40
CA LEU A 151 5.02 27.35 -24.04
C LEU A 151 6.06 26.91 -25.08
N HIS A 152 5.68 26.17 -26.12
CA HIS A 152 6.58 25.62 -27.15
C HIS A 152 7.84 24.99 -26.53
N ILE A 153 7.66 24.20 -25.44
CA ILE A 153 8.77 23.65 -24.66
C ILE A 153 9.55 22.66 -25.51
N GLU A 154 10.76 23.04 -25.86
CA GLU A 154 11.75 22.17 -26.51
C GLU A 154 12.52 21.30 -25.49
N ASN A 155 12.48 21.67 -24.21
CA ASN A 155 13.25 21.00 -23.15
C ASN A 155 12.42 19.90 -22.45
N LEU A 156 12.73 18.66 -22.78
CA LEU A 156 12.10 17.47 -22.16
C LEU A 156 12.27 17.40 -20.64
N SER A 157 13.33 18.02 -20.09
CA SER A 157 13.59 18.06 -18.64
C SER A 157 12.51 18.85 -17.90
N ASP A 158 12.11 19.99 -18.43
CA ASP A 158 11.12 20.86 -17.79
C ASP A 158 9.71 20.27 -17.92
N ALA A 159 9.40 19.64 -19.05
CA ALA A 159 8.17 18.87 -19.21
C ALA A 159 8.03 17.74 -18.18
N LYS A 160 9.13 17.05 -17.86
CA LYS A 160 9.13 16.02 -16.81
C LYS A 160 8.95 16.59 -15.42
N LYS A 161 9.57 17.71 -15.09
CA LYS A 161 9.40 18.38 -13.79
C LYS A 161 7.93 18.80 -13.62
N GLN A 162 7.34 19.42 -14.67
CA GLN A 162 5.95 19.83 -14.66
C GLN A 162 5.01 18.63 -14.44
N LEU A 163 5.23 17.52 -15.15
CA LEU A 163 4.43 16.30 -14.95
C LEU A 163 4.52 15.78 -13.50
N VAL A 164 5.70 15.77 -12.91
CA VAL A 164 5.88 15.33 -11.50
C VAL A 164 5.14 16.26 -10.56
N SER A 165 5.25 17.58 -10.75
CA SER A 165 4.52 18.58 -9.96
C SER A 165 3.01 18.38 -10.06
N ASN A 166 2.49 18.25 -11.27
CA ASN A 166 1.06 18.07 -11.50
C ASN A 166 0.52 16.75 -10.94
N VAL A 167 1.33 15.66 -10.94
CA VAL A 167 0.96 14.41 -10.29
C VAL A 167 0.85 14.61 -8.77
N ILE A 168 1.83 15.26 -8.15
CA ILE A 168 1.82 15.53 -6.70
C ILE A 168 0.60 16.41 -6.33
N GLU A 169 0.36 17.46 -7.08
CA GLU A 169 -0.77 18.36 -6.86
C GLU A 169 -2.11 17.66 -7.03
N ALA A 170 -2.26 16.81 -8.06
CA ALA A 170 -3.46 16.04 -8.29
C ALA A 170 -3.76 15.05 -7.15
N PHE A 171 -2.75 14.43 -6.54
CA PHE A 171 -2.96 13.60 -5.34
C PHE A 171 -3.33 14.44 -4.12
N ASN A 172 -2.72 15.60 -3.94
CA ASN A 172 -3.01 16.46 -2.79
C ASN A 172 -4.43 17.05 -2.86
N SER A 173 -4.89 17.40 -4.06
CA SER A 173 -6.19 18.04 -4.28
C SER A 173 -7.36 17.08 -4.55
N THR A 174 -7.10 15.78 -4.78
CA THR A 174 -8.18 14.83 -5.06
C THR A 174 -9.07 14.60 -3.83
N ASP A 175 -10.36 14.44 -4.07
CA ASP A 175 -11.30 14.03 -3.04
C ASP A 175 -11.21 12.53 -2.77
N VAL A 176 -11.52 12.17 -1.52
CA VAL A 176 -11.73 10.77 -1.09
C VAL A 176 -13.17 10.41 -1.37
N SER A 177 -13.43 9.21 -1.87
CA SER A 177 -14.80 8.72 -2.06
C SER A 177 -15.52 8.57 -0.74
N SER A 178 -16.79 8.97 -0.68
CA SER A 178 -17.67 8.68 0.46
C SER A 178 -18.08 7.20 0.53
N ASP A 179 -17.98 6.47 -0.60
CA ASP A 179 -18.29 5.06 -0.67
C ASP A 179 -17.10 4.21 -0.18
N MET A 180 -17.40 3.00 0.25
CA MET A 180 -16.40 2.04 0.69
C MET A 180 -16.36 0.80 -0.20
N HIS A 181 -15.17 0.39 -0.60
CA HIS A 181 -14.93 -0.92 -1.17
C HIS A 181 -14.64 -1.94 -0.07
N THR A 182 -15.03 -3.18 -0.29
CA THR A 182 -14.85 -4.25 0.71
C THR A 182 -14.10 -5.43 0.12
N GLN A 183 -13.09 -5.90 0.86
CA GLN A 183 -12.36 -7.14 0.57
C GLN A 183 -12.52 -8.12 1.74
N THR A 184 -12.56 -9.41 1.42
CA THR A 184 -12.67 -10.48 2.42
C THR A 184 -11.36 -11.27 2.47
N PHE A 185 -10.88 -11.51 3.69
CA PHE A 185 -9.66 -12.25 3.97
C PHE A 185 -9.98 -13.46 4.84
N LYS A 186 -9.34 -14.59 4.50
CA LYS A 186 -9.35 -15.80 5.33
C LYS A 186 -8.02 -15.85 6.10
N LEU A 187 -8.11 -16.10 7.39
CA LEU A 187 -6.95 -16.14 8.28
C LEU A 187 -6.89 -17.48 9.00
N LYS A 188 -5.68 -17.92 9.31
CA LYS A 188 -5.40 -19.08 10.16
C LYS A 188 -4.54 -18.68 11.34
N LEU A 189 -4.84 -19.25 12.51
CA LEU A 189 -3.99 -19.10 13.67
C LEU A 189 -2.65 -19.77 13.41
N GLN A 190 -1.59 -18.97 13.45
CA GLN A 190 -0.21 -19.42 13.25
C GLN A 190 0.65 -19.02 14.43
N LYS A 191 1.68 -19.81 14.65
CA LYS A 191 2.75 -19.52 15.61
C LYS A 191 3.89 -18.88 14.85
N ILE A 192 4.21 -17.62 15.16
CA ILE A 192 5.31 -16.88 14.56
C ILE A 192 6.31 -16.46 15.62
N LYS A 193 7.53 -16.18 15.21
CA LYS A 193 8.59 -15.66 16.07
C LYS A 193 8.93 -14.25 15.64
N SER A 194 8.99 -13.32 16.59
CA SER A 194 9.45 -11.96 16.38
C SER A 194 10.37 -11.54 17.50
N GLY A 195 11.60 -11.22 17.18
CA GLY A 195 12.65 -10.98 18.17
C GLY A 195 12.81 -12.17 19.13
N LYS A 196 12.59 -11.92 20.43
CA LYS A 196 12.61 -12.94 21.50
C LYS A 196 11.23 -13.55 21.78
N ASN A 197 10.17 -13.02 21.17
CA ASN A 197 8.79 -13.39 21.42
C ASN A 197 8.32 -14.53 20.52
N THR A 198 7.39 -15.32 21.05
CA THR A 198 6.59 -16.27 20.25
C THR A 198 5.14 -15.81 20.30
N LEU A 199 4.59 -15.50 19.16
CA LEU A 199 3.27 -14.93 19.00
C LEU A 199 2.32 -15.97 18.38
N HIS A 200 1.06 -15.97 18.80
CA HIS A 200 -0.01 -16.71 18.14
C HIS A 200 -0.93 -15.69 17.44
N ILE A 201 -0.84 -15.59 16.14
CA ILE A 201 -1.48 -14.57 15.32
C ILE A 201 -2.38 -15.22 14.28
N PHE A 202 -3.57 -14.67 14.07
CA PHE A 202 -4.42 -15.03 12.94
C PHE A 202 -3.85 -14.43 11.65
N PHE A 203 -3.05 -15.21 10.93
CA PHE A 203 -2.33 -14.76 9.76
C PHE A 203 -3.12 -15.05 8.46
N PRO A 204 -3.15 -14.15 7.47
CA PRO A 204 -3.84 -14.39 6.22
C PRO A 204 -3.32 -15.62 5.47
N ASP A 205 -4.22 -16.48 4.99
CA ASP A 205 -3.87 -17.69 4.23
C ASP A 205 -3.03 -17.38 2.99
N ASN A 206 -3.34 -16.26 2.34
CA ASN A 206 -2.66 -15.79 1.14
C ASN A 206 -2.03 -14.41 1.41
N TYR A 207 -1.08 -14.38 2.33
CA TYR A 207 -0.44 -13.14 2.79
C TYR A 207 0.27 -12.37 1.66
N GLU A 208 0.77 -13.06 0.62
CA GLU A 208 1.42 -12.43 -0.54
C GLU A 208 0.46 -11.51 -1.32
N GLU A 209 -0.83 -11.78 -1.28
CA GLU A 209 -1.85 -10.98 -1.97
C GLU A 209 -2.46 -9.87 -1.09
N VAL A 210 -2.24 -9.89 0.22
CA VAL A 210 -2.89 -8.94 1.15
C VAL A 210 -2.61 -7.51 0.74
N GLY A 211 -1.34 -7.16 0.54
CA GLY A 211 -0.96 -5.82 0.12
C GLY A 211 -1.61 -5.38 -1.19
N SER A 212 -1.63 -6.27 -2.18
CA SER A 212 -2.27 -6.00 -3.47
C SER A 212 -3.78 -5.81 -3.33
N LYS A 213 -4.46 -6.62 -2.52
CA LYS A 213 -5.90 -6.52 -2.29
C LYS A 213 -6.28 -5.25 -1.54
N LEU A 214 -5.53 -4.89 -0.49
CA LEU A 214 -5.75 -3.65 0.25
C LEU A 214 -5.52 -2.43 -0.63
N MET A 215 -4.44 -2.40 -1.41
CA MET A 215 -4.18 -1.30 -2.34
C MET A 215 -5.24 -1.20 -3.43
N LYS A 216 -5.70 -2.31 -4.03
CA LYS A 216 -6.81 -2.28 -5.00
C LYS A 216 -8.08 -1.72 -4.40
N ASN A 217 -8.37 -2.09 -3.15
CA ASN A 217 -9.51 -1.58 -2.42
C ASN A 217 -9.44 -0.06 -2.23
N ALA A 218 -8.29 0.44 -1.79
CA ALA A 218 -8.05 1.85 -1.51
C ALA A 218 -7.84 2.73 -2.76
N THR A 219 -7.59 2.13 -3.94
CA THR A 219 -7.27 2.85 -5.19
C THR A 219 -8.28 2.64 -6.31
N ASN A 220 -9.38 1.98 -6.05
CA ASN A 220 -10.45 1.69 -7.01
C ASN A 220 -9.95 0.97 -8.29
N GLN A 221 -9.26 -0.19 -8.11
CA GLN A 221 -8.65 -0.94 -9.22
C GLN A 221 -9.04 -2.43 -9.26
#